data_b8a4ac4c54dcad692b165e58808b1b83
#
_entry.id   b8a4ac4c54dcad692b165e58808b1b83
#
_cell.length_a   1.000
_cell.length_b   1.000
_cell.length_c   1.000
_cell.angle_alpha   90.00
_cell.angle_beta   90.00
_cell.angle_gamma   90.00
#
_symmetry.space_group_name_H-M   'P 1'
#
loop_
_entity.id
_entity.type
_entity.pdbx_description
1 polymer ?
#
loop_
_entity_poly.entity_id
_entity_poly.type
_entity_poly.pdbx_seq_one_letter_code
_entity_poly.pdbx_strand_id
1 'polypeptide(L)'
;MGYHLASGGTDEWYYYCYSNWFFNAPQEEFLDYSMPQTKAYRRWLQKKYGTVEKLRAAWHNDTVTFENARIVSKKDRQNNTLFLLYDPAKSMHVIDCWDFESEVIAETIGYFCNVVKEETKGNAFTGAFYGYIMGANDKGYCGTRSLLNNKAVDFITSPSGYWFREPGWGYSSYRGPIRSVQLAGKLWWDENDYYTYLTPEWKWVEGWTGPRDYKTTENQQLRQLAAQVTNGAAGWWFDMEGGWFDAPEAMTMITKLNAIGTNSIHFDRGSVAEVAVVVDEKSLLYLGMGSDLYNSLILEQPLEFGRMGTSADWIMADDIGKSSQYKMYVMLNLIHVTDEVKAAIGKLQNGGAKSIVWVYAPGLMSDKADVANCENLTGIRLKMLRDKSPLQIEINDKGHEMFPVLYKGFQYGTPYKIGPVLVADDPSAQILGMLYGYDLPGLVYKEIKGVQTYYTASTKLSHQLLRAIAGKAGVHIYNDTDDGTYVNKSFISVHAIRNGRHTLTFPAPVNLYDVYNNKVIATGAKQVSIELPVRTTGMYFIGTQQEWEKAMDGKK
;
A
#
# COMPACT_ATOMS: atom_id res chain seq x y z
N MET A 1 -20.05 19.19 11.48
CA MET A 1 -18.91 20.10 11.12
C MET A 1 -17.61 19.34 11.33
N GLY A 2 -16.63 19.50 10.43
CA GLY A 2 -15.34 18.86 10.54
C GLY A 2 -14.20 19.84 10.32
N TYR A 3 -13.03 19.50 10.82
CA TYR A 3 -11.78 20.25 10.62
C TYR A 3 -10.76 19.34 9.97
N HIS A 4 -10.34 19.72 8.78
CA HIS A 4 -9.18 19.16 8.09
C HIS A 4 -7.98 20.01 8.47
N LEU A 5 -7.06 19.43 9.24
CA LEU A 5 -5.90 20.15 9.74
C LEU A 5 -4.82 20.18 8.68
N ALA A 6 -4.51 21.38 8.21
CA ALA A 6 -3.56 21.63 7.15
C ALA A 6 -2.22 22.16 7.67
N SER A 7 -1.13 21.90 6.97
CA SER A 7 0.19 22.44 7.22
C SER A 7 1.06 22.38 5.95
N GLY A 8 2.11 23.21 5.92
CA GLY A 8 3.02 23.26 4.79
C GLY A 8 2.48 24.02 3.59
N GLY A 9 3.19 23.96 2.48
CA GLY A 9 2.88 24.72 1.27
C GLY A 9 1.77 24.14 0.39
N THR A 10 1.38 22.90 0.65
CA THR A 10 0.35 22.15 -0.10
C THR A 10 -0.82 21.73 0.78
N ASP A 11 -0.91 22.29 2.01
CA ASP A 11 -1.86 21.86 3.02
C ASP A 11 -1.68 20.40 3.52
N GLU A 12 -0.67 19.71 3.03
CA GLU A 12 -0.29 18.35 3.41
C GLU A 12 0.85 18.40 4.43
N TRP A 13 0.76 17.56 5.44
CA TRP A 13 1.81 17.44 6.44
C TRP A 13 3.01 16.71 5.87
N TYR A 14 4.20 17.34 5.97
CA TYR A 14 5.49 16.78 5.64
C TYR A 14 5.76 16.52 4.14
N TYR A 15 6.28 17.55 3.47
CA TYR A 15 6.82 17.47 2.10
C TYR A 15 8.26 17.98 2.00
N TYR A 16 9.09 17.71 2.98
CA TYR A 16 10.48 18.19 2.95
C TYR A 16 11.27 17.68 1.75
N CYS A 17 11.03 16.44 1.29
CA CYS A 17 11.70 15.91 0.11
C CYS A 17 11.25 16.57 -1.20
N TYR A 18 10.06 17.15 -1.22
CA TYR A 18 9.47 17.80 -2.39
C TYR A 18 9.61 19.33 -2.37
N SER A 19 10.25 19.90 -1.37
CA SER A 19 10.45 21.35 -1.29
C SER A 19 11.20 21.92 -2.51
N ASN A 20 12.08 21.15 -3.14
CA ASN A 20 12.70 21.50 -4.41
C ASN A 20 11.70 21.62 -5.57
N TRP A 21 10.64 20.85 -5.54
CA TRP A 21 9.62 20.84 -6.59
C TRP A 21 8.75 22.08 -6.50
N PHE A 22 8.36 22.45 -5.28
CA PHE A 22 7.42 23.54 -5.04
C PHE A 22 8.11 24.87 -4.72
N PHE A 23 9.31 24.85 -4.13
CA PHE A 23 9.92 26.07 -3.55
C PHE A 23 11.35 26.33 -4.01
N ASN A 24 11.93 25.54 -4.92
CA ASN A 24 13.36 25.63 -5.31
C ASN A 24 14.31 25.66 -4.10
N ALA A 25 13.94 25.04 -2.99
CA ALA A 25 14.78 24.98 -1.82
C ALA A 25 16.02 24.11 -2.08
N PRO A 26 17.19 24.49 -1.59
CA PRO A 26 18.39 23.66 -1.71
C PRO A 26 18.13 22.26 -1.10
N GLN A 27 18.54 21.20 -1.81
CA GLN A 27 18.40 19.81 -1.32
C GLN A 27 19.05 19.54 0.05
N GLU A 28 19.74 20.52 0.58
CA GLU A 28 20.48 20.46 1.83
C GLU A 28 19.59 20.65 3.05
N GLU A 29 18.41 21.25 2.89
CA GLU A 29 17.54 21.74 3.94
C GLU A 29 16.26 20.92 4.11
N PHE A 30 16.32 19.60 3.92
CA PHE A 30 15.14 18.73 4.03
C PHE A 30 14.65 18.50 5.47
N LEU A 31 15.38 18.94 6.46
CA LEU A 31 15.02 18.80 7.87
C LEU A 31 15.11 20.16 8.58
N ASP A 32 14.38 20.27 9.67
CA ASP A 32 14.47 21.43 10.54
C ASP A 32 15.70 21.32 11.46
N TYR A 33 16.71 22.13 11.19
CA TYR A 33 17.94 22.22 11.99
C TYR A 33 17.86 23.28 13.09
N SER A 34 16.68 23.82 13.35
CA SER A 34 16.50 24.83 14.38
C SER A 34 16.86 24.32 15.78
N MET A 35 17.18 25.25 16.67
CA MET A 35 17.47 24.89 18.07
C MET A 35 16.26 24.26 18.79
N PRO A 36 15.00 24.70 18.57
CA PRO A 36 13.83 24.03 19.12
C PRO A 36 13.74 22.55 18.68
N GLN A 37 13.89 22.27 17.38
CA GLN A 37 13.84 20.89 16.84
C GLN A 37 14.98 20.04 17.40
N THR A 38 16.21 20.57 17.43
CA THR A 38 17.36 19.87 18.03
C THR A 38 17.11 19.52 19.51
N LYS A 39 16.53 20.44 20.29
CA LYS A 39 16.18 20.16 21.69
C LYS A 39 15.06 19.12 21.81
N ALA A 40 14.08 19.13 20.92
CA ALA A 40 13.03 18.12 20.88
C ALA A 40 13.62 16.72 20.56
N TYR A 41 14.49 16.65 19.56
CA TYR A 41 15.20 15.40 19.21
C TYR A 41 16.01 14.82 20.38
N ARG A 42 16.74 15.65 21.09
CA ARG A 42 17.51 15.21 22.28
C ARG A 42 16.62 14.66 23.38
N ARG A 43 15.48 15.29 23.66
CA ARG A 43 14.48 14.77 24.62
C ARG A 43 13.88 13.44 24.14
N TRP A 44 13.61 13.33 22.84
CA TRP A 44 13.11 12.09 22.24
C TRP A 44 14.11 10.94 22.37
N LEU A 45 15.40 11.18 22.08
CA LEU A 45 16.48 10.21 22.29
C LEU A 45 16.59 9.80 23.77
N GLN A 46 16.48 10.75 24.70
CA GLN A 46 16.49 10.46 26.11
C GLN A 46 15.30 9.58 26.52
N LYS A 47 14.11 9.84 26.01
CA LYS A 47 12.92 9.00 26.21
C LYS A 47 13.12 7.59 25.63
N LYS A 48 13.68 7.49 24.43
CA LYS A 48 13.87 6.23 23.70
C LYS A 48 14.93 5.34 24.38
N TYR A 49 16.06 5.88 24.72
CA TYR A 49 17.20 5.11 25.24
C TYR A 49 17.32 5.09 26.76
N GLY A 50 16.83 6.09 27.44
CA GLY A 50 16.88 6.24 28.89
C GLY A 50 18.27 6.59 29.42
N THR A 51 19.36 5.97 28.95
CA THR A 51 20.74 6.26 29.37
C THR A 51 21.68 6.52 28.19
N VAL A 52 22.76 7.27 28.45
CA VAL A 52 23.79 7.58 27.46
C VAL A 52 24.51 6.31 26.97
N GLU A 53 24.72 5.33 27.85
CA GLU A 53 25.36 4.06 27.51
C GLU A 53 24.53 3.29 26.48
N LYS A 54 23.21 3.24 26.63
CA LYS A 54 22.32 2.61 25.65
C LYS A 54 22.32 3.36 24.31
N LEU A 55 22.35 4.70 24.33
CA LEU A 55 22.47 5.50 23.11
C LEU A 55 23.79 5.21 22.39
N ARG A 56 24.92 5.20 23.13
CA ARG A 56 26.25 4.86 22.60
C ARG A 56 26.31 3.46 22.00
N ALA A 57 25.76 2.49 22.70
CA ALA A 57 25.70 1.11 22.20
C ALA A 57 24.87 1.01 20.91
N ALA A 58 23.70 1.67 20.85
CA ALA A 58 22.84 1.65 19.66
C ALA A 58 23.47 2.36 18.46
N TRP A 59 24.16 3.47 18.68
CA TRP A 59 24.80 4.24 17.61
C TRP A 59 26.22 3.78 17.29
N HIS A 60 26.75 2.81 18.04
CA HIS A 60 28.16 2.39 17.98
C HIS A 60 29.11 3.59 18.02
N ASN A 61 28.85 4.54 18.96
CA ASN A 61 29.57 5.79 19.09
C ASN A 61 29.80 6.14 20.58
N ASP A 62 31.01 5.94 21.04
CA ASP A 62 31.37 6.16 22.46
C ASP A 62 31.39 7.62 22.87
N THR A 63 31.37 8.57 21.91
CA THR A 63 31.46 10.00 22.18
C THR A 63 30.10 10.71 22.20
N VAL A 64 29.04 10.05 21.73
CA VAL A 64 27.71 10.67 21.70
C VAL A 64 27.12 10.79 23.11
N THR A 65 26.43 11.89 23.34
CA THR A 65 25.61 12.14 24.53
C THR A 65 24.28 12.76 24.10
N PHE A 66 23.30 12.80 25.00
CA PHE A 66 22.04 13.51 24.68
C PHE A 66 22.25 15.00 24.40
N GLU A 67 23.27 15.63 25.01
CA GLU A 67 23.56 17.06 24.86
C GLU A 67 24.25 17.37 23.53
N ASN A 68 25.06 16.45 22.98
CA ASN A 68 25.78 16.69 21.73
C ASN A 68 25.11 16.04 20.49
N ALA A 69 24.08 15.22 20.68
CA ALA A 69 23.29 14.67 19.59
C ALA A 69 22.63 15.80 18.76
N ARG A 70 22.58 15.63 17.45
CA ARG A 70 22.06 16.62 16.50
C ARG A 70 21.27 15.94 15.37
N ILE A 71 20.40 16.71 14.74
CA ILE A 71 19.71 16.33 13.51
C ILE A 71 20.76 15.95 12.47
N VAL A 72 20.56 14.85 11.76
CA VAL A 72 21.54 14.29 10.80
C VAL A 72 21.68 15.19 9.58
N SER A 73 22.92 15.30 9.08
CA SER A 73 23.23 16.08 7.88
C SER A 73 22.74 15.36 6.61
N LYS A 74 22.68 16.08 5.49
CA LYS A 74 22.47 15.50 4.16
C LYS A 74 23.47 14.37 3.85
N LYS A 75 24.75 14.59 4.18
CA LYS A 75 25.80 13.59 3.98
C LYS A 75 25.52 12.29 4.73
N ASP A 76 25.03 12.38 5.98
CA ASP A 76 24.68 11.18 6.76
C ASP A 76 23.51 10.43 6.11
N ARG A 77 22.48 11.16 5.67
CA ARG A 77 21.30 10.58 4.98
C ARG A 77 21.63 9.95 3.63
N GLN A 78 22.56 10.52 2.88
CA GLN A 78 22.98 9.98 1.57
C GLN A 78 23.95 8.81 1.68
N ASN A 79 24.49 8.54 2.87
CA ASN A 79 25.39 7.44 3.12
C ASN A 79 24.62 6.12 3.34
N ASN A 80 24.18 5.51 2.26
CA ASN A 80 23.58 4.17 2.31
C ASN A 80 24.65 3.14 2.70
N THR A 81 24.62 2.67 3.92
CA THR A 81 25.69 1.81 4.48
C THR A 81 25.60 0.34 4.06
N LEU A 82 24.48 -0.04 3.42
CA LEU A 82 24.27 -1.36 2.81
C LEU A 82 23.49 -1.23 1.49
N PHE A 83 24.14 -0.76 0.41
CA PHE A 83 23.54 -0.53 -0.92
C PHE A 83 22.35 0.45 -0.89
N LEU A 84 21.12 -0.06 -0.96
CA LEU A 84 19.89 0.73 -0.89
C LEU A 84 19.26 0.70 0.51
N LEU A 85 19.99 0.22 1.52
CA LEU A 85 19.55 0.10 2.90
C LEU A 85 20.52 0.83 3.85
N TYR A 86 20.00 1.20 5.02
CA TYR A 86 20.78 1.59 6.19
C TYR A 86 21.03 0.37 7.08
N ASP A 87 22.28 -0.03 7.25
CA ASP A 87 22.66 -1.02 8.26
C ASP A 87 22.64 -0.36 9.66
N PRO A 88 21.82 -0.82 10.60
CA PRO A 88 21.72 -0.21 11.94
C PRO A 88 23.07 -0.09 12.65
N ALA A 89 23.96 -1.06 12.50
CA ALA A 89 25.30 -1.01 13.08
C ALA A 89 26.15 0.20 12.64
N LYS A 90 25.73 0.91 11.57
CA LYS A 90 26.45 2.06 11.02
C LYS A 90 25.58 3.31 10.88
N SER A 91 24.26 3.15 10.86
CA SER A 91 23.33 4.22 10.48
C SER A 91 22.17 4.38 11.46
N MET A 92 22.26 3.83 12.69
CA MET A 92 21.16 3.93 13.65
C MET A 92 20.81 5.40 13.98
N HIS A 93 21.80 6.29 14.01
CA HIS A 93 21.58 7.73 14.18
C HIS A 93 20.74 8.36 13.06
N VAL A 94 20.83 7.85 11.82
CA VAL A 94 19.99 8.28 10.69
C VAL A 94 18.58 7.72 10.83
N ILE A 95 18.46 6.44 11.17
CA ILE A 95 17.17 5.77 11.40
C ILE A 95 16.40 6.46 12.52
N ASP A 96 17.07 6.75 13.64
CA ASP A 96 16.49 7.48 14.78
C ASP A 96 16.01 8.87 14.40
N CYS A 97 16.77 9.57 13.58
CA CYS A 97 16.39 10.91 13.13
C CYS A 97 15.09 10.87 12.31
N TRP A 98 14.99 9.93 11.38
CA TRP A 98 13.78 9.74 10.59
C TRP A 98 12.57 9.26 11.43
N ASP A 99 12.82 8.40 12.43
CA ASP A 99 11.79 7.95 13.36
C ASP A 99 11.24 9.13 14.19
N PHE A 100 12.15 9.97 14.72
CA PHE A 100 11.78 11.20 15.42
C PHE A 100 10.96 12.15 14.55
N GLU A 101 11.39 12.42 13.31
CA GLU A 101 10.66 13.32 12.40
C GLU A 101 9.24 12.81 12.12
N SER A 102 9.07 11.50 11.91
CA SER A 102 7.76 10.88 11.72
C SER A 102 6.86 11.02 12.97
N GLU A 103 7.42 10.77 14.16
CA GLU A 103 6.67 10.83 15.41
C GLU A 103 6.27 12.27 15.75
N VAL A 104 7.18 13.24 15.59
CA VAL A 104 6.90 14.66 15.89
C VAL A 104 5.73 15.18 15.03
N ILE A 105 5.67 14.79 13.76
CA ILE A 105 4.59 15.21 12.88
C ILE A 105 3.26 14.58 13.29
N ALA A 106 3.25 13.26 13.52
CA ALA A 106 2.05 12.58 13.99
C ALA A 106 1.56 13.12 15.34
N GLU A 107 2.48 13.39 16.28
CA GLU A 107 2.15 14.02 17.57
C GLU A 107 1.57 15.42 17.38
N THR A 108 2.12 16.22 16.45
CA THR A 108 1.63 17.57 16.16
C THR A 108 0.22 17.57 15.57
N ILE A 109 -0.05 16.70 14.60
CA ILE A 109 -1.41 16.50 14.06
C ILE A 109 -2.35 16.09 15.20
N GLY A 110 -1.95 15.09 15.99
CA GLY A 110 -2.72 14.61 17.14
C GLY A 110 -3.01 15.70 18.16
N TYR A 111 -2.04 16.58 18.45
CA TYR A 111 -2.21 17.73 19.33
C TYR A 111 -3.32 18.68 18.82
N PHE A 112 -3.27 19.08 17.55
CA PHE A 112 -4.29 19.96 16.99
C PHE A 112 -5.66 19.29 16.91
N CYS A 113 -5.74 18.00 16.62
CA CYS A 113 -7.00 17.24 16.71
C CYS A 113 -7.58 17.29 18.13
N ASN A 114 -6.75 17.12 19.16
CA ASN A 114 -7.18 17.20 20.56
C ASN A 114 -7.72 18.60 20.88
N VAL A 115 -7.02 19.68 20.49
CA VAL A 115 -7.49 21.06 20.67
C VAL A 115 -8.87 21.26 20.06
N VAL A 116 -9.08 20.80 18.82
CA VAL A 116 -10.40 20.91 18.18
C VAL A 116 -11.46 20.12 18.96
N LYS A 117 -11.14 18.91 19.43
CA LYS A 117 -12.09 18.12 20.23
C LYS A 117 -12.43 18.80 21.55
N GLU A 118 -11.46 19.40 22.22
CA GLU A 118 -11.66 20.15 23.47
C GLU A 118 -12.57 21.35 23.23
N GLU A 119 -12.23 22.22 22.27
CA GLU A 119 -12.99 23.44 21.98
C GLU A 119 -14.42 23.16 21.47
N THR A 120 -14.60 22.08 20.74
CA THR A 120 -15.92 21.69 20.20
C THR A 120 -16.66 20.71 21.09
N LYS A 121 -16.13 20.37 22.27
CA LYS A 121 -16.70 19.37 23.21
C LYS A 121 -16.95 18.02 22.51
N GLY A 122 -16.04 17.61 21.63
CA GLY A 122 -16.13 16.38 20.88
C GLY A 122 -17.09 16.39 19.66
N ASN A 123 -17.75 17.52 19.38
CA ASN A 123 -18.78 17.58 18.33
C ASN A 123 -18.24 17.78 16.90
N ALA A 124 -16.94 18.02 16.73
CA ALA A 124 -16.33 18.18 15.42
C ALA A 124 -15.57 16.91 15.00
N PHE A 125 -15.64 16.60 13.71
CA PHE A 125 -14.85 15.57 13.03
C PHE A 125 -13.45 16.13 12.72
N THR A 126 -12.39 15.36 12.96
CA THR A 126 -11.01 15.87 12.85
C THR A 126 -10.09 14.88 12.17
N GLY A 127 -9.21 15.37 11.32
CA GLY A 127 -8.19 14.59 10.62
C GLY A 127 -7.27 15.47 9.78
N ALA A 128 -6.40 14.83 9.02
CA ALA A 128 -5.39 15.51 8.21
C ALA A 128 -4.93 14.64 7.03
N PHE A 129 -4.27 15.27 6.06
CA PHE A 129 -3.43 14.59 5.09
C PHE A 129 -2.25 13.92 5.78
N TYR A 130 -2.18 12.59 5.73
CA TYR A 130 -1.07 11.82 6.29
C TYR A 130 -1.15 10.35 5.89
N GLY A 131 -0.09 9.57 6.22
CA GLY A 131 -0.10 8.11 6.05
C GLY A 131 0.30 7.62 4.68
N TYR A 132 1.08 8.39 3.92
CA TYR A 132 1.47 8.12 2.53
C TYR A 132 2.57 7.07 2.38
N ILE A 133 2.65 6.10 3.29
CA ILE A 133 3.71 5.08 3.29
C ILE A 133 3.75 4.22 2.02
N MET A 134 2.68 4.23 1.23
CA MET A 134 2.57 3.55 -0.06
C MET A 134 2.51 4.51 -1.27
N GLY A 135 2.73 5.80 -1.07
CA GLY A 135 2.60 6.80 -2.12
C GLY A 135 3.80 7.74 -2.26
N ALA A 136 4.67 7.78 -1.27
CA ALA A 136 5.86 8.62 -1.28
C ALA A 136 6.99 7.94 -0.50
N ASN A 137 8.21 7.95 -1.05
CA ASN A 137 9.41 7.52 -0.32
C ASN A 137 9.85 8.62 0.66
N ASP A 138 8.92 9.11 1.44
CA ASP A 138 9.14 10.14 2.43
C ASP A 138 9.03 9.56 3.83
N LYS A 139 10.12 9.59 4.57
CA LYS A 139 10.23 8.97 5.88
C LYS A 139 9.39 9.67 6.96
N GLY A 140 8.95 10.89 6.71
CA GLY A 140 8.10 11.64 7.64
C GLY A 140 6.68 11.07 7.80
N TYR A 141 6.25 10.18 6.94
CA TYR A 141 4.95 9.50 7.04
C TYR A 141 4.95 8.22 7.89
N CYS A 142 6.09 7.82 8.46
CA CYS A 142 6.21 6.58 9.23
C CYS A 142 5.70 6.68 10.69
N GLY A 143 4.79 7.59 10.98
CA GLY A 143 4.10 7.78 12.25
C GLY A 143 2.58 7.50 12.18
N THR A 144 2.11 6.81 11.14
CA THR A 144 0.69 6.54 10.90
C THR A 144 0.05 5.78 12.06
N ARG A 145 0.73 4.78 12.64
CA ARG A 145 0.23 4.03 13.80
C ARG A 145 -0.07 4.94 14.99
N SER A 146 0.76 5.95 15.24
CA SER A 146 0.54 6.92 16.31
C SER A 146 -0.78 7.67 16.12
N LEU A 147 -1.07 8.14 14.90
CA LEU A 147 -2.35 8.79 14.59
C LEU A 147 -3.53 7.81 14.69
N LEU A 148 -3.40 6.58 14.24
CA LEU A 148 -4.46 5.58 14.34
C LEU A 148 -4.82 5.27 15.80
N ASN A 149 -3.87 5.36 16.71
CA ASN A 149 -4.08 5.16 18.15
C ASN A 149 -4.65 6.41 18.85
N ASN A 150 -4.58 7.59 18.24
CA ASN A 150 -5.09 8.83 18.83
C ASN A 150 -6.62 8.91 18.67
N LYS A 151 -7.34 9.00 19.80
CA LYS A 151 -8.81 9.04 19.83
C LYS A 151 -9.40 10.33 19.26
N ALA A 152 -8.63 11.41 19.20
CA ALA A 152 -9.09 12.66 18.63
C ALA A 152 -9.04 12.67 17.08
N VAL A 153 -8.30 11.77 16.45
CA VAL A 153 -8.23 11.63 15.00
C VAL A 153 -9.40 10.76 14.53
N ASP A 154 -10.29 11.29 13.70
CA ASP A 154 -11.44 10.53 13.15
C ASP A 154 -11.17 10.01 11.74
N PHE A 155 -10.36 10.73 10.96
CA PHE A 155 -10.05 10.34 9.58
C PHE A 155 -8.59 10.64 9.21
N ILE A 156 -8.14 9.94 8.20
CA ILE A 156 -6.88 10.20 7.48
C ILE A 156 -7.24 10.46 6.03
N THR A 157 -6.62 11.49 5.45
CA THR A 157 -6.85 11.90 4.07
C THR A 157 -5.60 11.66 3.23
N SER A 158 -5.81 11.31 1.97
CA SER A 158 -4.75 11.22 0.98
C SER A 158 -5.32 11.40 -0.42
N PRO A 159 -4.59 12.00 -1.35
CA PRO A 159 -4.84 11.77 -2.77
C PRO A 159 -4.75 10.27 -3.09
N SER A 160 -5.47 9.85 -4.11
CA SER A 160 -5.27 8.51 -4.68
C SER A 160 -3.83 8.32 -5.15
N GLY A 161 -3.38 7.06 -5.29
CA GLY A 161 -2.04 6.78 -5.82
C GLY A 161 -1.82 7.45 -7.18
N TYR A 162 -0.74 8.21 -7.34
CA TYR A 162 -0.44 8.94 -8.58
C TYR A 162 0.04 8.04 -9.71
N TRP A 163 0.55 6.88 -9.38
CA TRP A 163 1.05 5.92 -10.33
C TRP A 163 -0.10 5.03 -10.85
N PHE A 164 -0.09 4.78 -12.17
CA PHE A 164 -1.07 3.92 -12.84
C PHE A 164 -2.51 4.45 -12.81
N ARG A 165 -2.68 5.78 -12.70
CA ARG A 165 -4.00 6.45 -12.73
C ARG A 165 -4.68 6.36 -14.08
N GLU A 166 -3.91 6.33 -15.16
CA GLU A 166 -4.43 6.41 -16.52
C GLU A 166 -5.30 5.20 -16.83
N PRO A 167 -6.37 5.38 -17.60
CA PRO A 167 -7.15 4.28 -18.14
C PRO A 167 -6.26 3.33 -18.97
N GLY A 168 -6.42 2.03 -18.75
CA GLY A 168 -5.61 0.99 -19.41
C GLY A 168 -4.59 0.32 -18.48
N TRP A 169 -4.23 0.92 -17.35
CA TRP A 169 -3.51 0.20 -16.29
C TRP A 169 -4.42 -0.70 -15.46
N GLY A 170 -5.71 -0.37 -15.41
CA GLY A 170 -6.74 -1.21 -14.82
C GLY A 170 -7.02 -0.97 -13.34
N TYR A 171 -6.12 -0.36 -12.59
CA TYR A 171 -6.29 -0.24 -11.14
C TYR A 171 -5.93 1.15 -10.63
N SER A 172 -6.75 1.66 -9.70
CA SER A 172 -6.48 2.85 -8.90
C SER A 172 -6.20 2.42 -7.47
N SER A 173 -5.10 2.89 -6.91
CA SER A 173 -4.64 2.48 -5.57
C SER A 173 -4.77 3.61 -4.56
N TYR A 174 -4.63 3.27 -3.29
CA TYR A 174 -4.47 4.20 -2.19
C TYR A 174 -2.99 4.36 -1.83
N ARG A 175 -2.67 5.49 -1.18
CA ARG A 175 -1.29 5.79 -0.73
C ARG A 175 -0.99 5.26 0.67
N GLY A 176 -1.92 4.57 1.32
CA GLY A 176 -1.75 4.02 2.66
C GLY A 176 -2.53 2.74 2.92
N PRO A 177 -2.30 2.09 4.08
CA PRO A 177 -2.91 0.82 4.44
C PRO A 177 -4.36 1.01 4.94
N ILE A 178 -5.27 1.23 3.99
CA ILE A 178 -6.67 1.60 4.25
C ILE A 178 -7.38 0.65 5.23
N ARG A 179 -7.07 -0.66 5.17
CA ARG A 179 -7.71 -1.61 6.09
C ARG A 179 -7.29 -1.39 7.53
N SER A 180 -6.05 -1.02 7.80
CA SER A 180 -5.60 -0.66 9.16
C SER A 180 -6.28 0.59 9.70
N VAL A 181 -6.54 1.57 8.84
CA VAL A 181 -7.33 2.77 9.21
C VAL A 181 -8.73 2.36 9.67
N GLN A 182 -9.40 1.47 8.93
CA GLN A 182 -10.72 0.96 9.27
C GLN A 182 -10.72 0.10 10.53
N LEU A 183 -9.70 -0.76 10.72
CA LEU A 183 -9.55 -1.58 11.93
C LEU A 183 -9.35 -0.71 13.19
N ALA A 184 -8.81 0.50 13.03
CA ALA A 184 -8.71 1.50 14.10
C ALA A 184 -10.02 2.29 14.31
N GLY A 185 -11.11 1.96 13.58
CA GLY A 185 -12.39 2.66 13.66
C GLY A 185 -12.38 4.05 13.03
N LYS A 186 -11.46 4.31 12.08
CA LYS A 186 -11.30 5.61 11.45
C LYS A 186 -11.68 5.56 9.97
N LEU A 187 -11.98 6.73 9.41
CA LEU A 187 -12.33 6.89 8.00
C LEU A 187 -11.07 7.14 7.17
N TRP A 188 -10.95 6.48 6.02
CA TRP A 188 -10.10 6.94 4.92
C TRP A 188 -10.91 7.88 4.05
N TRP A 189 -10.39 9.10 3.85
CA TRP A 189 -11.04 10.12 3.03
C TRP A 189 -10.15 10.41 1.82
N ASP A 190 -10.58 9.95 0.67
CA ASP A 190 -9.82 9.95 -0.57
C ASP A 190 -10.02 11.25 -1.35
N GLU A 191 -8.93 11.89 -1.74
CA GLU A 191 -8.95 13.03 -2.64
C GLU A 191 -8.89 12.55 -4.09
N ASN A 192 -9.92 12.89 -4.86
CA ASN A 192 -9.98 12.58 -6.27
C ASN A 192 -9.51 13.80 -7.08
N ASP A 193 -8.20 13.91 -7.26
CA ASP A 193 -7.50 14.93 -8.02
C ASP A 193 -7.06 14.43 -9.42
N TYR A 194 -7.88 13.58 -10.03
CA TYR A 194 -7.62 13.09 -11.38
C TYR A 194 -7.83 14.16 -12.44
N TYR A 195 -6.87 14.28 -13.35
CA TYR A 195 -7.09 15.05 -14.58
C TYR A 195 -8.31 14.57 -15.33
N THR A 196 -9.01 15.52 -15.96
CA THR A 196 -10.15 15.23 -16.84
C THR A 196 -9.81 15.65 -18.27
N TYR A 197 -10.69 15.36 -19.20
CA TYR A 197 -10.56 15.83 -20.59
C TYR A 197 -10.56 17.36 -20.73
N LEU A 198 -10.97 18.09 -19.69
CA LEU A 198 -10.95 19.55 -19.62
C LEU A 198 -9.62 20.08 -19.08
N THR A 199 -8.79 19.23 -18.50
CA THR A 199 -7.47 19.64 -18.00
C THR A 199 -6.50 19.81 -19.18
N PRO A 200 -5.99 21.02 -19.46
CA PRO A 200 -5.07 21.24 -20.57
C PRO A 200 -3.79 20.43 -20.41
N GLU A 201 -3.27 19.84 -21.51
CA GLU A 201 -2.09 18.99 -21.47
C GLU A 201 -0.84 19.70 -20.91
N TRP A 202 -0.70 21.02 -21.08
CA TRP A 202 0.42 21.79 -20.55
C TRP A 202 0.39 21.94 -19.01
N LYS A 203 -0.74 21.59 -18.37
CA LYS A 203 -0.87 21.50 -16.90
C LYS A 203 -0.51 20.13 -16.36
N TRP A 204 -0.33 19.13 -17.22
CA TRP A 204 0.03 17.79 -16.76
C TRP A 204 1.44 17.80 -16.20
N VAL A 205 1.58 17.21 -15.02
CA VAL A 205 2.88 16.97 -14.43
C VAL A 205 3.64 15.94 -15.26
N GLU A 206 4.94 16.12 -15.45
CA GLU A 206 5.77 15.20 -16.21
C GLU A 206 5.60 13.75 -15.73
N GLY A 207 5.28 12.86 -16.65
CA GLY A 207 5.00 11.45 -16.39
C GLY A 207 3.55 11.13 -15.98
N TRP A 208 2.68 12.16 -15.86
CA TRP A 208 1.25 11.95 -15.59
C TRP A 208 0.43 12.42 -16.78
N THR A 209 -0.31 11.49 -17.37
CA THR A 209 -1.17 11.80 -18.51
C THR A 209 -2.65 11.77 -18.11
N GLY A 210 -3.40 12.77 -18.55
CA GLY A 210 -4.84 12.82 -18.34
C GLY A 210 -5.61 12.19 -19.52
N PRO A 211 -6.90 11.94 -19.34
CA PRO A 211 -7.79 11.53 -20.42
C PRO A 211 -8.00 12.68 -21.42
N ARG A 212 -8.13 12.33 -22.72
CA ARG A 212 -8.30 13.31 -23.82
C ARG A 212 -9.75 13.45 -24.29
N ASP A 213 -10.66 12.67 -23.73
CA ASP A 213 -12.07 12.68 -24.07
C ASP A 213 -12.95 12.41 -22.86
N TYR A 214 -14.22 12.83 -22.97
CA TYR A 214 -15.22 12.68 -21.92
C TYR A 214 -15.40 11.20 -21.51
N LYS A 215 -15.48 10.27 -22.48
CA LYS A 215 -15.75 8.86 -22.19
C LYS A 215 -14.65 8.22 -21.39
N THR A 216 -13.40 8.55 -21.68
CA THR A 216 -12.24 8.10 -20.90
C THR A 216 -12.25 8.69 -19.48
N THR A 217 -12.57 9.99 -19.35
CA THR A 217 -12.77 10.64 -18.04
C THR A 217 -13.87 9.94 -17.23
N GLU A 218 -15.03 9.72 -17.83
CA GLU A 218 -16.16 9.06 -17.19
C GLU A 218 -15.78 7.68 -16.61
N ASN A 219 -15.09 6.87 -17.39
CA ASN A 219 -14.67 5.53 -16.96
C ASN A 219 -13.57 5.56 -15.88
N GLN A 220 -12.69 6.55 -15.94
CA GLN A 220 -11.67 6.77 -14.90
C GLN A 220 -12.33 7.20 -13.58
N GLN A 221 -13.28 8.12 -13.61
CA GLN A 221 -14.02 8.59 -12.45
C GLN A 221 -14.90 7.49 -11.85
N LEU A 222 -15.54 6.66 -12.68
CA LEU A 222 -16.31 5.51 -12.23
C LEU A 222 -15.41 4.45 -11.57
N ARG A 223 -14.19 4.21 -12.10
CA ARG A 223 -13.20 3.33 -11.48
C ARG A 223 -12.79 3.84 -10.10
N GLN A 224 -12.58 5.16 -9.95
CA GLN A 224 -12.24 5.76 -8.67
C GLN A 224 -13.38 5.62 -7.66
N LEU A 225 -14.62 5.91 -8.06
CA LEU A 225 -15.78 5.66 -7.20
C LEU A 225 -15.89 4.19 -6.80
N ALA A 226 -15.64 3.27 -7.73
CA ALA A 226 -15.66 1.83 -7.42
C ALA A 226 -14.60 1.45 -6.38
N ALA A 227 -13.40 2.02 -6.47
CA ALA A 227 -12.36 1.84 -5.45
C ALA A 227 -12.82 2.37 -4.08
N GLN A 228 -13.42 3.56 -4.01
CA GLN A 228 -13.94 4.15 -2.77
C GLN A 228 -15.07 3.29 -2.17
N VAL A 229 -16.05 2.91 -2.98
CA VAL A 229 -17.20 2.12 -2.51
C VAL A 229 -16.77 0.72 -2.02
N THR A 230 -15.93 0.04 -2.77
CA THR A 230 -15.51 -1.33 -2.42
C THR A 230 -14.56 -1.39 -1.23
N ASN A 231 -13.80 -0.32 -0.98
CA ASN A 231 -12.94 -0.21 0.20
C ASN A 231 -13.60 0.54 1.36
N GLY A 232 -14.90 0.93 1.25
CA GLY A 232 -15.59 1.63 2.34
C GLY A 232 -15.00 3.00 2.67
N ALA A 233 -14.31 3.63 1.71
CA ALA A 233 -13.77 4.98 1.83
C ALA A 233 -14.84 6.05 1.56
N ALA A 234 -14.59 7.27 2.02
CA ALA A 234 -15.23 8.48 1.51
C ALA A 234 -14.33 9.13 0.46
N GLY A 235 -14.84 10.13 -0.26
CA GLY A 235 -14.04 10.89 -1.22
C GLY A 235 -14.67 12.22 -1.59
N TRP A 236 -13.86 13.09 -2.19
CA TRP A 236 -14.33 14.32 -2.82
C TRP A 236 -13.58 14.54 -4.13
N TRP A 237 -14.19 15.30 -5.03
CA TRP A 237 -13.52 15.79 -6.24
C TRP A 237 -12.73 17.03 -5.91
N PHE A 238 -11.46 17.03 -6.25
CA PHE A 238 -10.57 18.16 -6.07
C PHE A 238 -10.13 18.70 -7.43
N ASP A 239 -10.48 19.96 -7.68
CA ASP A 239 -10.05 20.71 -8.85
C ASP A 239 -8.86 21.59 -8.43
N MET A 240 -7.65 21.07 -8.59
CA MET A 240 -6.43 21.66 -8.06
C MET A 240 -6.13 23.05 -8.64
N GLU A 241 -6.53 23.31 -9.90
CA GLU A 241 -6.16 24.55 -10.60
C GLU A 241 -7.36 25.28 -11.24
N GLY A 242 -8.54 24.73 -11.06
CA GLY A 242 -9.78 25.25 -11.63
C GLY A 242 -10.04 24.82 -13.08
N GLY A 243 -11.31 24.56 -13.38
CA GLY A 243 -11.80 24.25 -14.73
C GLY A 243 -11.78 22.78 -15.12
N TRP A 244 -11.30 21.86 -14.27
CA TRP A 244 -11.22 20.43 -14.62
C TRP A 244 -12.60 19.77 -14.77
N PHE A 245 -13.62 20.33 -14.15
CA PHE A 245 -14.99 19.84 -14.17
C PHE A 245 -15.98 20.90 -14.73
N ASP A 246 -15.49 21.99 -15.31
CA ASP A 246 -16.32 23.13 -15.76
C ASP A 246 -16.99 22.84 -17.12
N ALA A 247 -17.85 21.81 -17.14
CA ALA A 247 -18.73 21.51 -18.27
C ALA A 247 -20.02 20.83 -17.78
N PRO A 248 -21.17 21.07 -18.42
CA PRO A 248 -22.46 20.49 -18.01
C PRO A 248 -22.44 18.95 -17.95
N GLU A 249 -21.81 18.29 -18.91
CA GLU A 249 -21.67 16.81 -18.92
C GLU A 249 -20.78 16.30 -17.81
N ALA A 250 -19.70 17.00 -17.43
CA ALA A 250 -18.85 16.65 -16.30
C ALA A 250 -19.62 16.76 -14.98
N MET A 251 -20.39 17.83 -14.79
CA MET A 251 -21.26 18.00 -13.61
C MET A 251 -22.39 16.97 -13.55
N THR A 252 -22.93 16.58 -14.69
CA THR A 252 -23.94 15.49 -14.79
C THR A 252 -23.33 14.16 -14.36
N MET A 253 -22.10 13.85 -14.83
CA MET A 253 -21.36 12.66 -14.41
C MET A 253 -21.12 12.67 -12.89
N ILE A 254 -20.60 13.75 -12.32
CA ILE A 254 -20.37 13.89 -10.88
C ILE A 254 -21.66 13.67 -10.08
N THR A 255 -22.77 14.28 -10.52
CA THR A 255 -24.07 14.11 -9.87
C THR A 255 -24.50 12.64 -9.84
N LYS A 256 -24.33 11.95 -10.97
CA LYS A 256 -24.64 10.51 -11.06
C LYS A 256 -23.73 9.66 -10.17
N LEU A 257 -22.42 9.92 -10.17
CA LEU A 257 -21.46 9.22 -9.33
C LEU A 257 -21.72 9.46 -7.84
N ASN A 258 -22.05 10.70 -7.45
CA ASN A 258 -22.47 11.04 -6.09
C ASN A 258 -23.72 10.27 -5.65
N ALA A 259 -24.72 10.17 -6.51
CA ALA A 259 -25.93 9.41 -6.21
C ALA A 259 -25.62 7.92 -5.95
N ILE A 260 -24.74 7.32 -6.77
CA ILE A 260 -24.29 5.93 -6.60
C ILE A 260 -23.52 5.77 -5.29
N GLY A 261 -22.54 6.65 -5.03
CA GLY A 261 -21.73 6.63 -3.80
C GLY A 261 -22.59 6.78 -2.55
N THR A 262 -23.52 7.74 -2.54
CA THR A 262 -24.46 7.97 -1.44
C THR A 262 -25.38 6.77 -1.23
N ASN A 263 -25.92 6.19 -2.29
CA ASN A 263 -26.77 5.00 -2.14
C ASN A 263 -25.99 3.79 -1.61
N SER A 264 -24.70 3.67 -1.96
CA SER A 264 -23.87 2.55 -1.53
C SER A 264 -23.70 2.42 -0.01
N ILE A 265 -23.86 3.52 0.74
CA ILE A 265 -23.71 3.50 2.22
C ILE A 265 -24.82 2.71 2.93
N HIS A 266 -25.92 2.46 2.26
CA HIS A 266 -27.04 1.66 2.79
C HIS A 266 -26.80 0.14 2.73
N PHE A 267 -25.68 -0.29 2.12
CA PHE A 267 -25.35 -1.70 1.95
C PHE A 267 -24.09 -2.08 2.74
N ASP A 268 -23.90 -3.39 2.97
CA ASP A 268 -22.72 -3.90 3.66
C ASP A 268 -21.49 -3.79 2.73
N ARG A 269 -20.63 -2.82 3.03
CA ARG A 269 -19.35 -2.58 2.31
C ARG A 269 -18.16 -3.29 2.97
N GLY A 270 -18.41 -4.28 3.83
CA GLY A 270 -17.38 -5.05 4.50
C GLY A 270 -16.47 -5.78 3.51
N SER A 271 -15.18 -5.89 3.83
CA SER A 271 -14.21 -6.60 3.02
C SER A 271 -14.54 -8.09 2.91
N VAL A 272 -14.36 -8.64 1.69
CA VAL A 272 -14.37 -10.07 1.40
C VAL A 272 -12.96 -10.61 1.10
N ALA A 273 -11.92 -9.79 1.30
CA ALA A 273 -10.56 -10.16 1.00
C ALA A 273 -10.10 -11.35 1.85
N GLU A 274 -9.56 -12.35 1.20
CA GLU A 274 -8.91 -13.52 1.81
C GLU A 274 -7.38 -13.44 1.72
N VAL A 275 -6.86 -12.31 1.18
CA VAL A 275 -5.44 -11.98 1.08
C VAL A 275 -5.16 -10.74 1.91
N ALA A 276 -4.14 -10.81 2.77
CA ALA A 276 -3.58 -9.66 3.47
C ALA A 276 -2.22 -9.29 2.86
N VAL A 277 -2.06 -8.04 2.47
CA VAL A 277 -0.75 -7.44 2.13
C VAL A 277 -0.27 -6.69 3.36
N VAL A 278 0.80 -7.19 3.93
CA VAL A 278 1.36 -6.64 5.17
C VAL A 278 2.46 -5.66 4.84
N VAL A 279 2.29 -4.41 5.27
CA VAL A 279 3.29 -3.34 5.15
C VAL A 279 3.71 -2.88 6.54
N ASP A 280 4.96 -2.47 6.66
CA ASP A 280 5.51 -1.95 7.90
C ASP A 280 6.14 -0.58 7.69
N GLU A 281 5.60 0.43 8.39
CA GLU A 281 6.09 1.81 8.27
C GLU A 281 7.47 1.99 8.89
N LYS A 282 7.79 1.26 9.97
CA LYS A 282 9.10 1.35 10.61
C LYS A 282 10.20 0.72 9.76
N SER A 283 9.91 -0.30 8.99
CA SER A 283 10.84 -0.87 8.02
C SER A 283 11.25 0.11 6.91
N LEU A 284 10.40 1.10 6.58
CA LEU A 284 10.74 2.15 5.62
C LEU A 284 11.89 3.04 6.10
N LEU A 285 12.07 3.18 7.41
CA LEU A 285 13.16 3.97 8.01
C LEU A 285 14.55 3.36 7.71
N TYR A 286 14.59 2.07 7.40
CA TYR A 286 15.81 1.33 7.04
C TYR A 286 16.12 1.38 5.54
N LEU A 287 15.22 1.90 4.71
CA LEU A 287 15.52 2.16 3.30
C LEU A 287 16.45 3.36 3.18
N GLY A 288 17.51 3.20 2.41
CA GLY A 288 18.43 4.30 2.09
C GLY A 288 17.80 5.34 1.17
N MET A 289 18.58 6.38 0.87
CA MET A 289 18.18 7.36 -0.14
C MET A 289 18.24 6.72 -1.53
N GLY A 290 17.24 7.00 -2.34
CA GLY A 290 17.03 6.43 -3.67
C GLY A 290 15.66 5.80 -3.80
N SER A 291 15.08 5.82 -5.00
CA SER A 291 13.69 5.41 -5.23
C SER A 291 13.54 3.96 -5.69
N ASP A 292 14.56 3.34 -6.30
CA ASP A 292 14.43 2.05 -6.99
C ASP A 292 13.88 0.92 -6.11
N LEU A 293 14.43 0.80 -4.88
CA LEU A 293 13.96 -0.23 -3.94
C LEU A 293 12.54 0.07 -3.46
N TYR A 294 12.25 1.31 -3.08
CA TYR A 294 10.92 1.71 -2.67
C TYR A 294 9.90 1.55 -3.80
N ASN A 295 10.22 2.01 -5.00
CA ASN A 295 9.33 1.93 -6.16
C ASN A 295 8.93 0.48 -6.44
N SER A 296 9.91 -0.41 -6.57
CA SER A 296 9.63 -1.81 -6.90
C SER A 296 8.98 -2.59 -5.76
N LEU A 297 9.35 -2.31 -4.49
CA LEU A 297 8.87 -3.04 -3.33
C LEU A 297 7.48 -2.58 -2.87
N ILE A 298 7.18 -1.29 -2.99
CA ILE A 298 5.97 -0.68 -2.43
C ILE A 298 5.10 -0.04 -3.52
N LEU A 299 5.65 0.93 -4.27
CA LEU A 299 4.86 1.84 -5.10
C LEU A 299 4.18 1.15 -6.30
N GLU A 300 4.86 0.17 -6.90
CA GLU A 300 4.36 -0.56 -8.07
C GLU A 300 3.50 -1.78 -7.72
N GLN A 301 3.49 -2.21 -6.47
CA GLN A 301 2.77 -3.43 -6.04
C GLN A 301 1.24 -3.30 -6.08
N PRO A 302 0.61 -2.16 -5.71
CA PRO A 302 -0.85 -2.06 -5.71
C PRO A 302 -1.48 -2.41 -7.05
N LEU A 303 -0.84 -2.09 -8.18
CA LEU A 303 -1.30 -2.50 -9.51
C LEU A 303 -1.35 -4.03 -9.65
N GLU A 304 -0.31 -4.73 -9.20
CA GLU A 304 -0.22 -6.18 -9.32
C GLU A 304 -1.28 -6.87 -8.44
N PHE A 305 -1.48 -6.39 -7.21
CA PHE A 305 -2.56 -6.90 -6.35
C PHE A 305 -3.95 -6.57 -6.90
N GLY A 306 -4.16 -5.39 -7.47
CA GLY A 306 -5.43 -5.00 -8.08
C GLY A 306 -5.81 -5.83 -9.30
N ARG A 307 -4.83 -6.43 -10.00
CA ARG A 307 -5.00 -7.25 -11.20
C ARG A 307 -4.98 -8.75 -10.93
N MET A 308 -4.80 -9.18 -9.70
CA MET A 308 -4.77 -10.61 -9.39
C MET A 308 -6.15 -11.28 -9.42
N GLY A 309 -7.23 -10.49 -9.59
CA GLY A 309 -8.60 -10.97 -9.79
C GLY A 309 -9.40 -11.24 -8.52
N THR A 310 -8.91 -10.80 -7.38
CA THR A 310 -9.63 -10.78 -6.09
C THR A 310 -9.20 -9.57 -5.28
N SER A 311 -9.93 -9.23 -4.21
CA SER A 311 -9.52 -8.16 -3.30
C SER A 311 -8.36 -8.59 -2.41
N ALA A 312 -7.50 -7.62 -2.08
CA ALA A 312 -6.49 -7.74 -1.05
C ALA A 312 -6.63 -6.59 -0.04
N ASP A 313 -6.63 -6.91 1.24
CA ASP A 313 -6.61 -5.92 2.32
C ASP A 313 -5.16 -5.52 2.62
N TRP A 314 -4.88 -4.21 2.57
CA TRP A 314 -3.60 -3.66 2.97
C TRP A 314 -3.61 -3.32 4.44
N ILE A 315 -2.78 -4.02 5.21
CA ILE A 315 -2.70 -3.88 6.67
C ILE A 315 -1.28 -3.55 7.12
N MET A 316 -1.18 -2.81 8.20
CA MET A 316 0.10 -2.62 8.90
C MET A 316 0.50 -3.90 9.64
N ALA A 317 1.80 -4.10 9.84
CA ALA A 317 2.34 -5.27 10.54
C ALA A 317 1.73 -5.48 11.94
N ASP A 318 1.41 -4.41 12.66
CA ASP A 318 0.77 -4.45 13.98
C ASP A 318 -0.68 -4.95 13.96
N ASP A 319 -1.27 -5.09 12.79
CA ASP A 319 -2.64 -5.58 12.63
C ASP A 319 -2.71 -7.05 12.19
N ILE A 320 -1.56 -7.72 12.10
CA ILE A 320 -1.49 -9.16 11.88
C ILE A 320 -2.30 -9.88 12.97
N GLY A 321 -3.21 -10.75 12.54
CA GLY A 321 -4.06 -11.54 13.44
C GLY A 321 -5.32 -10.83 13.96
N LYS A 322 -5.56 -9.56 13.62
CA LYS A 322 -6.83 -8.87 13.96
C LYS A 322 -8.03 -9.31 13.11
N SER A 323 -7.82 -10.07 12.05
CA SER A 323 -8.86 -10.69 11.24
C SER A 323 -8.49 -12.15 10.96
N SER A 324 -9.45 -13.05 11.07
CA SER A 324 -9.28 -14.49 10.80
C SER A 324 -9.67 -14.90 9.38
N GLN A 325 -10.08 -13.96 8.54
CA GLN A 325 -10.56 -14.27 7.19
C GLN A 325 -9.45 -14.55 6.18
N TYR A 326 -8.21 -14.10 6.45
CA TYR A 326 -7.13 -14.21 5.49
C TYR A 326 -6.55 -15.62 5.43
N LYS A 327 -6.51 -16.18 4.22
CA LYS A 327 -5.87 -17.45 3.88
C LYS A 327 -4.42 -17.27 3.46
N MET A 328 -4.12 -16.14 2.80
CA MET A 328 -2.80 -15.80 2.29
C MET A 328 -2.32 -14.49 2.89
N TYR A 329 -1.08 -14.46 3.36
CA TYR A 329 -0.39 -13.25 3.80
C TYR A 329 0.82 -12.99 2.91
N VAL A 330 0.96 -11.77 2.40
CA VAL A 330 2.14 -11.31 1.68
C VAL A 330 2.88 -10.32 2.55
N MET A 331 4.03 -10.74 3.08
CA MET A 331 4.91 -9.95 3.94
C MET A 331 5.79 -9.07 3.05
N LEU A 332 5.30 -7.87 2.71
CA LEU A 332 5.84 -7.10 1.59
C LEU A 332 7.18 -6.45 1.91
N ASN A 333 7.25 -5.66 2.99
CA ASN A 333 8.44 -4.89 3.33
C ASN A 333 8.87 -5.05 4.80
N LEU A 334 8.72 -6.21 5.39
CA LEU A 334 9.07 -6.49 6.78
C LEU A 334 10.60 -6.64 6.94
N ILE A 335 11.35 -5.59 6.64
CA ILE A 335 12.83 -5.57 6.69
C ILE A 335 13.33 -5.54 8.13
N HIS A 336 12.66 -4.79 8.99
CA HIS A 336 12.80 -4.81 10.44
C HIS A 336 11.49 -5.32 11.06
N VAL A 337 11.57 -6.08 12.15
CA VAL A 337 10.39 -6.67 12.79
C VAL A 337 10.52 -6.61 14.29
N THR A 338 9.51 -6.01 14.97
CA THR A 338 9.45 -5.98 16.43
C THR A 338 9.10 -7.36 17.03
N ASP A 339 9.31 -7.55 18.31
CA ASP A 339 9.02 -8.83 18.95
C ASP A 339 7.52 -9.14 18.99
N GLU A 340 6.66 -8.11 19.09
CA GLU A 340 5.21 -8.25 19.02
C GLU A 340 4.76 -8.75 17.64
N VAL A 341 5.32 -8.19 16.59
CA VAL A 341 5.05 -8.61 15.21
C VAL A 341 5.60 -10.01 14.95
N LYS A 342 6.79 -10.35 15.45
CA LYS A 342 7.33 -11.73 15.40
C LYS A 342 6.39 -12.73 16.07
N ALA A 343 5.86 -12.37 17.24
CA ALA A 343 4.91 -13.22 17.96
C ALA A 343 3.60 -13.42 17.17
N ALA A 344 3.09 -12.38 16.53
CA ALA A 344 1.91 -12.45 15.65
C ALA A 344 2.17 -13.33 14.41
N ILE A 345 3.33 -13.16 13.75
CA ILE A 345 3.77 -14.00 12.64
C ILE A 345 3.90 -15.48 13.07
N GLY A 346 4.46 -15.74 14.26
CA GLY A 346 4.56 -17.09 14.82
C GLY A 346 3.21 -17.80 14.94
N LYS A 347 2.13 -17.07 15.24
CA LYS A 347 0.78 -17.63 15.25
C LYS A 347 0.30 -18.02 13.85
N LEU A 348 0.62 -17.20 12.83
CA LEU A 348 0.31 -17.53 11.45
C LEU A 348 1.04 -18.78 10.97
N GLN A 349 2.32 -18.91 11.30
CA GLN A 349 3.18 -20.05 10.96
C GLN A 349 2.78 -21.34 11.71
N ASN A 350 2.04 -21.23 12.80
CA ASN A 350 1.49 -22.37 13.54
C ASN A 350 0.04 -22.73 13.11
N GLY A 351 -0.32 -22.49 11.85
CA GLY A 351 -1.62 -22.86 11.27
C GLY A 351 -2.66 -21.74 11.24
N GLY A 352 -2.27 -20.48 11.58
CA GLY A 352 -3.15 -19.31 11.47
C GLY A 352 -3.31 -18.81 10.03
N ALA A 353 -2.47 -19.26 9.10
CA ALA A 353 -2.57 -18.98 7.67
C ALA A 353 -2.55 -20.29 6.86
N LYS A 354 -2.99 -20.23 5.58
CA LYS A 354 -2.78 -21.31 4.61
C LYS A 354 -1.48 -21.09 3.84
N SER A 355 -1.16 -19.84 3.54
CA SER A 355 0.02 -19.47 2.77
C SER A 355 0.64 -18.17 3.28
N ILE A 356 1.97 -18.11 3.32
CA ILE A 356 2.78 -16.91 3.61
C ILE A 356 3.78 -16.71 2.48
N VAL A 357 3.84 -15.51 1.94
CA VAL A 357 4.80 -15.08 0.91
C VAL A 357 5.74 -14.04 1.52
N TRP A 358 7.01 -14.34 1.57
CA TRP A 358 8.07 -13.46 2.04
C TRP A 358 8.74 -12.76 0.85
N VAL A 359 8.89 -11.46 0.92
CA VAL A 359 9.43 -10.65 -0.17
C VAL A 359 10.78 -10.04 0.23
N TYR A 360 11.79 -10.28 -0.58
CA TYR A 360 13.13 -9.69 -0.59
C TYR A 360 13.94 -9.89 0.70
N ALA A 361 13.79 -9.05 1.74
CA ALA A 361 14.70 -8.97 2.89
C ALA A 361 13.96 -9.10 4.24
N PRO A 362 13.13 -10.16 4.45
CA PRO A 362 12.29 -10.29 5.63
C PRO A 362 13.13 -10.46 6.90
N GLY A 363 12.97 -9.51 7.84
CA GLY A 363 13.64 -9.53 9.14
C GLY A 363 15.15 -9.29 9.09
N LEU A 364 15.71 -8.87 7.94
CA LEU A 364 17.16 -8.69 7.78
C LEU A 364 17.77 -7.79 8.84
N MET A 365 17.06 -6.74 9.27
CA MET A 365 17.54 -5.72 10.19
C MET A 365 17.12 -6.00 11.64
N SER A 366 18.11 -6.04 12.54
CA SER A 366 17.97 -6.01 13.98
C SER A 366 18.98 -4.98 14.51
N ASP A 367 19.94 -5.34 15.36
CA ASP A 367 21.09 -4.48 15.75
C ASP A 367 22.05 -4.25 14.58
N LYS A 368 22.05 -5.15 13.62
CA LYS A 368 22.79 -5.11 12.35
C LYS A 368 22.04 -5.88 11.27
N ALA A 369 22.45 -5.69 10.02
CA ALA A 369 22.00 -6.54 8.92
C ALA A 369 22.62 -7.94 9.03
N ASP A 370 21.76 -8.97 9.21
CA ASP A 370 22.18 -10.36 9.34
C ASP A 370 21.15 -11.32 8.74
N VAL A 371 21.58 -12.21 7.82
CA VAL A 371 20.68 -13.20 7.19
C VAL A 371 20.17 -14.26 8.16
N ALA A 372 20.83 -14.48 9.30
CA ALA A 372 20.33 -15.36 10.35
C ALA A 372 18.97 -14.86 10.91
N ASN A 373 18.75 -13.55 10.93
CA ASN A 373 17.46 -12.98 11.31
C ASN A 373 16.35 -13.38 10.33
N CYS A 374 16.68 -13.45 9.02
CA CYS A 374 15.74 -13.89 7.99
C CYS A 374 15.33 -15.35 8.20
N GLU A 375 16.29 -16.23 8.44
CA GLU A 375 16.03 -17.65 8.72
C GLU A 375 15.18 -17.83 9.98
N ASN A 376 15.53 -17.13 11.06
CA ASN A 376 14.78 -17.17 12.33
C ASN A 376 13.33 -16.72 12.16
N LEU A 377 13.06 -15.73 11.29
CA LEU A 377 11.72 -15.22 11.03
C LEU A 377 10.93 -16.09 10.06
N THR A 378 11.55 -16.52 8.96
CA THR A 378 10.85 -17.14 7.84
C THR A 378 10.86 -18.67 7.88
N GLY A 379 11.85 -19.27 8.56
CA GLY A 379 12.16 -20.69 8.50
C GLY A 379 12.83 -21.12 7.19
N ILE A 380 13.29 -20.16 6.37
CA ILE A 380 14.01 -20.37 5.12
C ILE A 380 15.40 -19.73 5.22
N ARG A 381 16.45 -20.52 4.99
CA ARG A 381 17.82 -20.01 5.01
C ARG A 381 18.12 -19.20 3.76
N LEU A 382 18.65 -17.99 3.96
CA LEU A 382 19.05 -17.07 2.90
C LEU A 382 20.55 -16.85 2.89
N LYS A 383 21.06 -16.45 1.72
CA LYS A 383 22.42 -15.97 1.49
C LYS A 383 22.37 -14.55 0.95
N MET A 384 23.22 -13.69 1.50
CA MET A 384 23.37 -12.31 1.03
C MET A 384 24.62 -12.18 0.16
N LEU A 385 24.43 -11.71 -1.06
CA LEU A 385 25.50 -11.33 -1.97
C LEU A 385 25.69 -9.82 -1.90
N ARG A 386 26.91 -9.38 -1.74
CA ARG A 386 27.27 -7.94 -1.72
C ARG A 386 27.41 -7.42 -3.14
N ASP A 387 26.29 -7.39 -3.85
CA ASP A 387 26.17 -6.96 -5.25
C ASP A 387 24.83 -6.28 -5.48
N LYS A 388 24.68 -5.65 -6.65
CA LYS A 388 23.42 -5.09 -7.19
C LYS A 388 23.08 -5.80 -8.47
N SER A 389 21.83 -6.28 -8.59
CA SER A 389 21.35 -6.95 -9.78
C SER A 389 19.89 -6.58 -10.06
N PRO A 390 19.42 -6.64 -11.32
CA PRO A 390 18.00 -6.78 -11.59
C PRO A 390 17.47 -8.02 -10.88
N LEU A 391 16.40 -7.83 -10.11
CA LEU A 391 15.80 -8.93 -9.36
C LEU A 391 14.63 -9.51 -10.14
N GLN A 392 14.92 -10.01 -11.33
CA GLN A 392 13.99 -10.74 -12.19
C GLN A 392 14.14 -12.24 -11.94
N ILE A 393 13.01 -12.92 -11.78
CA ILE A 393 12.94 -14.36 -11.52
C ILE A 393 12.32 -15.05 -12.73
N GLU A 394 12.95 -16.12 -13.20
CA GLU A 394 12.42 -17.02 -14.23
C GLU A 394 11.93 -18.31 -13.60
N ILE A 395 10.68 -18.67 -13.85
CA ILE A 395 10.04 -19.90 -13.35
C ILE A 395 10.63 -21.11 -14.05
N ASN A 396 11.13 -22.08 -13.27
CA ASN A 396 11.68 -23.32 -13.75
C ASN A 396 10.58 -24.41 -13.92
N ASP A 397 10.99 -25.64 -14.29
CA ASP A 397 10.07 -26.76 -14.52
C ASP A 397 9.24 -27.10 -13.28
N LYS A 398 9.84 -27.12 -12.08
CA LYS A 398 9.13 -27.39 -10.82
C LYS A 398 8.16 -26.27 -10.46
N GLY A 399 8.50 -25.02 -10.79
CA GLY A 399 7.60 -23.88 -10.62
C GLY A 399 6.41 -23.97 -11.57
N HIS A 400 6.60 -24.37 -12.82
CA HIS A 400 5.53 -24.63 -13.77
C HIS A 400 4.65 -25.82 -13.33
N GLU A 401 5.24 -26.91 -12.84
CA GLU A 401 4.49 -28.04 -12.28
C GLU A 401 3.61 -27.61 -11.09
N MET A 402 4.14 -26.77 -10.21
CA MET A 402 3.39 -26.24 -9.07
C MET A 402 2.30 -25.26 -9.49
N PHE A 403 2.56 -24.43 -10.48
CA PHE A 403 1.68 -23.38 -11.00
C PHE A 403 1.47 -23.53 -12.53
N PRO A 404 0.64 -24.49 -12.97
CA PRO A 404 0.44 -24.75 -14.41
C PRO A 404 -0.14 -23.57 -15.20
N VAL A 405 -0.74 -22.60 -14.52
CA VAL A 405 -1.23 -21.34 -15.12
C VAL A 405 -0.10 -20.40 -15.55
N LEU A 406 1.11 -20.58 -15.01
CA LEU A 406 2.31 -19.87 -15.44
C LEU A 406 3.05 -20.74 -16.46
N TYR A 407 3.30 -20.20 -17.64
CA TYR A 407 4.06 -20.94 -18.65
C TYR A 407 5.53 -21.14 -18.22
N LYS A 408 6.17 -22.19 -18.72
CA LYS A 408 7.59 -22.44 -18.48
C LYS A 408 8.43 -21.26 -19.00
N GLY A 409 9.35 -20.78 -18.17
CA GLY A 409 10.16 -19.59 -18.47
C GLY A 409 9.39 -18.27 -18.25
N PHE A 410 8.23 -18.31 -17.56
CA PHE A 410 7.57 -17.08 -17.13
C PHE A 410 8.49 -16.25 -16.24
N GLN A 411 8.61 -14.96 -16.56
CA GLN A 411 9.47 -14.04 -15.83
C GLN A 411 8.64 -12.98 -15.09
N TYR A 412 9.08 -12.64 -13.89
CA TYR A 412 8.55 -11.53 -13.11
C TYR A 412 9.66 -10.84 -12.32
N GLY A 413 9.38 -9.67 -11.79
CA GLY A 413 10.33 -8.93 -10.94
C GLY A 413 10.59 -7.53 -11.45
N THR A 414 11.72 -6.95 -11.02
CA THR A 414 12.09 -5.58 -11.36
C THR A 414 13.35 -5.53 -12.21
N PRO A 415 13.41 -4.62 -13.21
CA PRO A 415 14.64 -4.34 -13.95
C PRO A 415 15.62 -3.45 -13.18
N TYR A 416 15.20 -2.84 -12.07
CA TYR A 416 16.07 -2.00 -11.25
C TYR A 416 17.22 -2.81 -10.63
N LYS A 417 18.40 -2.21 -10.56
CA LYS A 417 19.56 -2.83 -9.89
C LYS A 417 19.45 -2.67 -8.38
N ILE A 418 18.87 -3.64 -7.74
CA ILE A 418 18.65 -3.70 -6.29
C ILE A 418 19.79 -4.45 -5.60
N GLY A 419 20.22 -3.95 -4.46
CA GLY A 419 21.21 -4.60 -3.58
C GLY A 419 20.97 -4.23 -2.10
N PRO A 420 21.44 -5.10 -1.18
CA PRO A 420 22.11 -6.37 -1.44
C PRO A 420 21.21 -7.40 -2.11
N VAL A 421 21.78 -8.35 -2.86
CA VAL A 421 21.00 -9.46 -3.44
C VAL A 421 20.85 -10.55 -2.39
N LEU A 422 19.62 -10.91 -2.06
CA LEU A 422 19.30 -12.01 -1.16
C LEU A 422 18.69 -13.16 -1.97
N VAL A 423 19.27 -14.34 -1.85
CA VAL A 423 18.80 -15.57 -2.53
C VAL A 423 18.61 -16.69 -1.52
N ALA A 424 17.74 -17.64 -1.83
CA ALA A 424 17.58 -18.81 -0.97
C ALA A 424 18.83 -19.70 -1.02
N ASP A 425 19.22 -20.20 0.16
CA ASP A 425 20.33 -21.16 0.36
C ASP A 425 19.89 -22.30 1.28
N ASP A 426 18.66 -22.76 1.12
CA ASP A 426 18.01 -23.77 1.95
C ASP A 426 17.83 -25.07 1.16
N PRO A 427 18.61 -26.15 1.48
CA PRO A 427 18.52 -27.41 0.75
C PRO A 427 17.19 -28.15 0.97
N SER A 428 16.42 -27.77 2.00
CA SER A 428 15.10 -28.35 2.27
C SER A 428 13.95 -27.62 1.54
N ALA A 429 14.24 -26.48 0.91
CA ALA A 429 13.26 -25.75 0.12
C ALA A 429 13.25 -26.21 -1.34
N GLN A 430 12.07 -26.31 -1.92
CA GLN A 430 11.91 -26.59 -3.34
C GLN A 430 12.14 -25.31 -4.15
N ILE A 431 13.07 -25.34 -5.09
CA ILE A 431 13.36 -24.22 -5.99
C ILE A 431 12.30 -24.19 -7.10
N LEU A 432 11.56 -23.10 -7.20
CA LEU A 432 10.50 -22.87 -8.20
C LEU A 432 10.90 -21.89 -9.30
N GLY A 433 11.94 -21.10 -9.06
CA GLY A 433 12.45 -20.15 -10.04
C GLY A 433 13.85 -19.68 -9.68
N MET A 434 14.59 -19.29 -10.72
CA MET A 434 15.96 -18.83 -10.64
C MET A 434 16.03 -17.32 -10.88
N LEU A 435 17.00 -16.66 -10.30
CA LEU A 435 17.33 -15.27 -10.65
C LEU A 435 17.81 -15.26 -12.11
N TYR A 436 17.10 -14.50 -12.96
CA TYR A 436 17.33 -14.51 -14.40
C TYR A 436 18.78 -14.13 -14.76
N GLY A 437 19.41 -14.96 -15.57
CA GLY A 437 20.81 -14.82 -15.93
C GLY A 437 21.83 -15.30 -14.89
N TYR A 438 21.36 -15.88 -13.77
CA TYR A 438 22.22 -16.41 -12.70
C TYR A 438 21.77 -17.82 -12.30
N ASP A 439 22.70 -18.64 -11.83
CA ASP A 439 22.39 -19.95 -11.24
C ASP A 439 22.16 -19.80 -9.74
N LEU A 440 21.15 -18.99 -9.38
CA LEU A 440 20.83 -18.64 -7.99
C LEU A 440 19.32 -18.79 -7.73
N PRO A 441 18.89 -19.50 -6.66
CA PRO A 441 17.48 -19.68 -6.32
C PRO A 441 16.80 -18.35 -5.96
N GLY A 442 15.85 -17.91 -6.79
CA GLY A 442 15.15 -16.65 -6.64
C GLY A 442 13.71 -16.76 -6.14
N LEU A 443 13.04 -17.90 -6.41
CA LEU A 443 11.74 -18.25 -5.84
C LEU A 443 11.82 -19.68 -5.28
N VAL A 444 11.45 -19.82 -4.01
CA VAL A 444 11.43 -21.13 -3.35
C VAL A 444 10.14 -21.35 -2.57
N TYR A 445 9.82 -22.62 -2.36
CA TYR A 445 8.71 -23.11 -1.55
C TYR A 445 9.19 -24.06 -0.48
N LYS A 446 8.60 -23.95 0.71
CA LYS A 446 8.78 -24.87 1.82
C LYS A 446 7.51 -24.98 2.62
N GLU A 447 7.06 -26.18 2.92
CA GLU A 447 5.97 -26.37 3.85
C GLU A 447 6.51 -26.33 5.29
N ILE A 448 5.97 -25.44 6.12
CA ILE A 448 6.39 -25.27 7.52
C ILE A 448 5.16 -25.43 8.40
N LYS A 449 5.10 -26.52 9.19
CA LYS A 449 3.98 -26.81 10.09
C LYS A 449 2.59 -26.78 9.40
N GLY A 450 2.52 -27.25 8.16
CA GLY A 450 1.29 -27.24 7.36
C GLY A 450 0.95 -25.91 6.69
N VAL A 451 1.84 -24.92 6.80
CA VAL A 451 1.70 -23.62 6.12
C VAL A 451 2.58 -23.59 4.88
N GLN A 452 1.99 -23.28 3.74
CA GLN A 452 2.70 -23.07 2.48
C GLN A 452 3.53 -21.78 2.58
N THR A 453 4.84 -21.91 2.63
CA THR A 453 5.75 -20.78 2.81
C THR A 453 6.56 -20.57 1.55
N TYR A 454 6.44 -19.37 0.98
CA TYR A 454 7.17 -18.96 -0.21
C TYR A 454 8.14 -17.85 0.15
N TYR A 455 9.30 -17.85 -0.49
CA TYR A 455 10.23 -16.73 -0.47
C TYR A 455 10.59 -16.31 -1.89
N THR A 456 10.58 -15.02 -2.17
CA THR A 456 11.08 -14.46 -3.42
C THR A 456 12.18 -13.44 -3.19
N ALA A 457 13.28 -13.58 -3.94
CA ALA A 457 14.36 -12.58 -3.98
C ALA A 457 13.94 -11.29 -4.69
N SER A 458 12.89 -11.35 -5.52
CA SER A 458 12.38 -10.17 -6.20
C SER A 458 11.68 -9.21 -5.24
N THR A 459 11.84 -7.92 -5.49
CA THR A 459 11.09 -6.85 -4.81
C THR A 459 9.72 -6.60 -5.44
N LYS A 460 9.50 -7.03 -6.69
CA LYS A 460 8.23 -6.87 -7.40
C LYS A 460 7.62 -8.23 -7.73
N LEU A 461 6.40 -8.46 -7.26
CA LEU A 461 5.57 -9.62 -7.60
C LEU A 461 4.77 -9.33 -8.88
N SER A 462 4.28 -10.37 -9.55
CA SER A 462 3.31 -10.23 -10.64
C SER A 462 1.94 -10.73 -10.22
N HIS A 463 0.88 -10.15 -10.80
CA HIS A 463 -0.50 -10.56 -10.54
C HIS A 463 -0.76 -12.03 -10.90
N GLN A 464 -0.10 -12.55 -11.94
CA GLN A 464 -0.23 -13.96 -12.32
C GLN A 464 0.35 -14.90 -11.25
N LEU A 465 1.55 -14.59 -10.71
CA LEU A 465 2.14 -15.36 -9.61
C LEU A 465 1.29 -15.23 -8.34
N LEU A 466 0.85 -14.02 -8.00
CA LEU A 466 -0.03 -13.77 -6.85
C LEU A 466 -1.31 -14.58 -6.95
N ARG A 467 -1.97 -14.59 -8.12
CA ARG A 467 -3.17 -15.38 -8.39
C ARG A 467 -2.92 -16.88 -8.26
N ALA A 468 -1.78 -17.35 -8.77
CA ALA A 468 -1.41 -18.76 -8.71
C ALA A 468 -1.22 -19.23 -7.26
N ILE A 469 -0.50 -18.46 -6.43
CA ILE A 469 -0.31 -18.75 -5.00
C ILE A 469 -1.65 -18.64 -4.24
N ALA A 470 -2.44 -17.61 -4.52
CA ALA A 470 -3.76 -17.42 -3.92
C ALA A 470 -4.70 -18.61 -4.20
N GLY A 471 -4.72 -19.09 -5.44
CA GLY A 471 -5.46 -20.30 -5.83
C GLY A 471 -5.03 -21.54 -5.04
N LYS A 472 -3.72 -21.74 -4.85
CA LYS A 472 -3.19 -22.84 -4.00
C LYS A 472 -3.59 -22.69 -2.52
N ALA A 473 -3.70 -21.47 -2.02
CA ALA A 473 -4.18 -21.19 -0.66
C ALA A 473 -5.72 -21.33 -0.52
N GLY A 474 -6.44 -21.61 -1.61
CA GLY A 474 -7.89 -21.72 -1.65
C GLY A 474 -8.61 -20.36 -1.56
N VAL A 475 -7.94 -19.28 -1.96
CA VAL A 475 -8.53 -17.94 -2.11
C VAL A 475 -9.49 -17.95 -3.30
N HIS A 476 -10.65 -17.32 -3.14
CA HIS A 476 -11.59 -17.18 -4.22
C HIS A 476 -11.16 -16.12 -5.24
N ILE A 477 -11.09 -16.49 -6.52
CA ILE A 477 -10.77 -15.60 -7.64
C ILE A 477 -12.07 -15.22 -8.35
N TYR A 478 -12.41 -13.94 -8.31
CA TYR A 478 -13.63 -13.39 -8.93
C TYR A 478 -13.46 -13.16 -10.43
N ASN A 479 -12.25 -12.78 -10.87
CA ASN A 479 -11.92 -12.47 -12.25
C ASN A 479 -10.49 -12.93 -12.56
N ASP A 480 -10.31 -13.73 -13.60
CA ASP A 480 -9.01 -14.28 -14.02
C ASP A 480 -8.41 -13.62 -15.26
N THR A 481 -8.99 -12.51 -15.71
CA THR A 481 -8.64 -11.82 -16.97
C THR A 481 -7.64 -10.68 -16.85
N ASP A 482 -6.90 -10.59 -15.76
CA ASP A 482 -5.87 -9.55 -15.48
C ASP A 482 -6.40 -8.11 -15.42
N ASP A 483 -7.71 -7.92 -15.36
CA ASP A 483 -8.33 -6.60 -15.23
C ASP A 483 -8.24 -6.06 -13.81
N GLY A 484 -8.33 -4.74 -13.66
CA GLY A 484 -8.51 -4.12 -12.35
C GLY A 484 -9.81 -4.59 -11.70
N THR A 485 -9.70 -5.28 -10.58
CA THR A 485 -10.85 -5.90 -9.89
C THR A 485 -10.98 -5.35 -8.49
N TYR A 486 -12.18 -4.86 -8.16
CA TYR A 486 -12.55 -4.35 -6.84
C TYR A 486 -13.78 -5.09 -6.36
N VAL A 487 -13.74 -5.66 -5.16
CA VAL A 487 -14.89 -6.42 -4.64
C VAL A 487 -15.00 -6.29 -3.11
N ASN A 488 -16.23 -6.15 -2.66
CA ASN A 488 -16.62 -6.28 -1.26
C ASN A 488 -17.93 -7.10 -1.16
N LYS A 489 -18.57 -7.13 0.00
CA LYS A 489 -19.78 -7.94 0.18
C LYS A 489 -20.93 -7.58 -0.74
N SER A 490 -21.08 -6.29 -1.10
CA SER A 490 -22.24 -5.81 -1.86
C SER A 490 -21.91 -5.31 -3.26
N PHE A 491 -20.62 -5.12 -3.60
CA PHE A 491 -20.23 -4.55 -4.89
C PHE A 491 -19.07 -5.30 -5.50
N ILE A 492 -19.09 -5.38 -6.84
CA ILE A 492 -17.94 -5.77 -7.65
C ILE A 492 -17.78 -4.80 -8.81
N SER A 493 -16.54 -4.44 -9.12
CA SER A 493 -16.21 -3.61 -10.28
C SER A 493 -15.03 -4.20 -11.04
N VAL A 494 -15.06 -4.03 -12.36
CA VAL A 494 -14.01 -4.43 -13.27
C VAL A 494 -13.65 -3.24 -14.16
N HIS A 495 -12.36 -2.90 -14.21
CA HIS A 495 -11.82 -1.98 -15.22
C HIS A 495 -11.05 -2.78 -16.26
N ALA A 496 -11.59 -2.82 -17.47
CA ALA A 496 -11.09 -3.66 -18.55
C ALA A 496 -9.78 -3.15 -19.15
N ILE A 497 -8.75 -3.99 -19.18
CA ILE A 497 -7.48 -3.70 -19.87
C ILE A 497 -7.40 -4.28 -21.28
N ARG A 498 -8.42 -5.01 -21.71
CA ARG A 498 -8.59 -5.59 -23.03
C ARG A 498 -10.05 -5.54 -23.49
N ASN A 499 -10.29 -5.64 -24.77
CA ASN A 499 -11.64 -5.77 -25.30
C ASN A 499 -12.21 -7.18 -25.11
N GLY A 500 -13.52 -7.27 -24.98
CA GLY A 500 -14.28 -8.50 -25.13
C GLY A 500 -14.88 -9.04 -23.86
N ARG A 501 -14.98 -10.36 -23.80
CA ARG A 501 -15.65 -11.06 -22.71
C ARG A 501 -14.78 -11.15 -21.47
N HIS A 502 -15.37 -10.79 -20.32
CA HIS A 502 -14.82 -10.95 -18.99
C HIS A 502 -15.77 -11.82 -18.17
N THR A 503 -15.23 -12.77 -17.44
CA THR A 503 -16.04 -13.73 -16.67
C THR A 503 -15.86 -13.48 -15.18
N LEU A 504 -16.97 -13.18 -14.51
CA LEU A 504 -17.04 -13.05 -13.06
C LEU A 504 -17.53 -14.36 -12.45
N THR A 505 -16.81 -14.86 -11.46
CA THR A 505 -17.16 -16.09 -10.74
C THR A 505 -17.40 -15.77 -9.27
N PHE A 506 -18.52 -16.22 -8.72
CA PHE A 506 -18.92 -15.97 -7.34
C PHE A 506 -18.90 -17.25 -6.50
N PRO A 507 -18.65 -17.18 -5.16
CA PRO A 507 -18.67 -18.36 -4.31
C PRO A 507 -20.06 -19.01 -4.21
N ALA A 508 -21.12 -18.22 -4.36
CA ALA A 508 -22.52 -18.66 -4.38
C ALA A 508 -23.28 -17.97 -5.51
N PRO A 509 -24.47 -18.47 -5.93
CA PRO A 509 -25.31 -17.76 -6.91
C PRO A 509 -25.71 -16.36 -6.41
N VAL A 510 -25.61 -15.36 -7.30
CA VAL A 510 -25.92 -13.96 -6.99
C VAL A 510 -26.87 -13.36 -8.02
N ASN A 511 -27.56 -12.29 -7.65
CA ASN A 511 -28.13 -11.33 -8.58
C ASN A 511 -27.08 -10.24 -8.81
N LEU A 512 -26.99 -9.72 -10.03
CA LEU A 512 -26.01 -8.70 -10.40
C LEU A 512 -26.70 -7.59 -11.18
N TYR A 513 -26.60 -6.36 -10.67
CA TYR A 513 -27.20 -5.16 -11.23
C TYR A 513 -26.15 -4.09 -11.54
N ASP A 514 -26.11 -3.62 -12.79
CA ASP A 514 -25.23 -2.52 -13.22
C ASP A 514 -25.80 -1.21 -12.72
N VAL A 515 -25.19 -0.65 -11.68
CA VAL A 515 -25.66 0.58 -11.02
C VAL A 515 -25.42 1.83 -11.85
N TYR A 516 -24.47 1.77 -12.78
CA TYR A 516 -24.16 2.92 -13.64
C TYR A 516 -25.11 2.98 -14.87
N ASN A 517 -25.43 1.84 -15.47
CA ASN A 517 -26.27 1.76 -16.66
C ASN A 517 -27.73 1.35 -16.36
N ASN A 518 -28.11 1.18 -15.08
CA ASN A 518 -29.44 0.78 -14.63
C ASN A 518 -29.94 -0.49 -15.34
N LYS A 519 -29.12 -1.56 -15.31
CA LYS A 519 -29.40 -2.79 -16.06
C LYS A 519 -29.21 -4.04 -15.21
N VAL A 520 -30.18 -4.94 -15.23
CA VAL A 520 -30.03 -6.30 -14.67
C VAL A 520 -29.06 -7.08 -15.56
N ILE A 521 -27.97 -7.58 -14.97
CA ILE A 521 -26.93 -8.34 -15.66
C ILE A 521 -27.15 -9.85 -15.51
N ALA A 522 -27.50 -10.29 -14.30
CA ALA A 522 -27.74 -11.70 -14.01
C ALA A 522 -28.70 -11.88 -12.83
N THR A 523 -29.39 -13.02 -12.81
CA THR A 523 -30.27 -13.45 -11.70
C THR A 523 -29.91 -14.87 -11.32
N GLY A 524 -29.57 -15.10 -10.03
CA GLY A 524 -29.27 -16.42 -9.47
C GLY A 524 -28.07 -17.12 -10.13
N ALA A 525 -27.08 -16.38 -10.63
CA ALA A 525 -25.95 -16.92 -11.38
C ALA A 525 -24.67 -16.99 -10.54
N LYS A 526 -23.96 -18.11 -10.62
CA LYS A 526 -22.65 -18.29 -10.01
C LYS A 526 -21.51 -17.82 -10.91
N GLN A 527 -21.74 -17.80 -12.23
CA GLN A 527 -20.80 -17.30 -13.22
C GLN A 527 -21.53 -16.34 -14.15
N VAL A 528 -20.95 -15.17 -14.38
CA VAL A 528 -21.55 -14.10 -15.18
C VAL A 528 -20.54 -13.60 -16.19
N SER A 529 -20.92 -13.62 -17.46
CA SER A 529 -20.11 -13.02 -18.54
C SER A 529 -20.57 -11.60 -18.82
N ILE A 530 -19.63 -10.66 -18.84
CA ILE A 530 -19.84 -9.25 -19.21
C ILE A 530 -18.98 -8.90 -20.42
N GLU A 531 -19.48 -8.08 -21.30
CA GLU A 531 -18.72 -7.55 -22.45
C GLU A 531 -18.29 -6.13 -22.13
N LEU A 532 -16.98 -5.88 -22.09
CA LEU A 532 -16.41 -4.56 -21.83
C LEU A 532 -15.36 -4.22 -22.90
N PRO A 533 -15.45 -3.03 -23.51
CA PRO A 533 -14.36 -2.43 -24.25
C PRO A 533 -13.15 -2.17 -23.34
N VAL A 534 -11.95 -2.16 -23.91
CA VAL A 534 -10.74 -1.73 -23.19
C VAL A 534 -10.91 -0.31 -22.63
N ARG A 535 -10.35 -0.06 -21.43
CA ARG A 535 -10.42 1.21 -20.70
C ARG A 535 -11.83 1.59 -20.24
N THR A 536 -12.76 0.63 -20.17
CA THR A 536 -14.09 0.88 -19.59
C THR A 536 -14.24 0.22 -18.23
N THR A 537 -15.09 0.82 -17.41
CA THR A 537 -15.38 0.35 -16.05
C THR A 537 -16.82 -0.12 -15.98
N GLY A 538 -17.02 -1.37 -15.54
CA GLY A 538 -18.32 -1.86 -15.08
C GLY A 538 -18.36 -1.83 -13.56
N MET A 539 -19.45 -1.33 -12.99
CA MET A 539 -19.70 -1.32 -11.55
C MET A 539 -21.05 -1.94 -11.23
N TYR A 540 -21.01 -2.99 -10.44
CA TYR A 540 -22.17 -3.84 -10.20
C TYR A 540 -22.49 -3.96 -8.71
N PHE A 541 -23.77 -3.87 -8.39
CA PHE A 541 -24.32 -4.22 -7.09
C PHE A 541 -24.61 -5.73 -7.06
N ILE A 542 -24.15 -6.40 -6.03
CA ILE A 542 -24.43 -7.81 -5.77
C ILE A 542 -25.77 -7.88 -5.03
N GLY A 543 -26.86 -7.84 -5.77
CA GLY A 543 -28.23 -7.75 -5.31
C GLY A 543 -29.20 -7.48 -6.47
N THR A 544 -30.46 -7.28 -6.15
CA THR A 544 -31.52 -7.00 -7.13
C THR A 544 -31.66 -5.51 -7.44
N GLN A 545 -32.20 -5.18 -8.60
CA GLN A 545 -32.57 -3.80 -8.95
C GLN A 545 -33.53 -3.22 -7.91
N GLN A 546 -34.52 -3.99 -7.45
CA GLN A 546 -35.51 -3.52 -6.48
C GLN A 546 -34.87 -3.14 -5.13
N GLU A 547 -33.90 -3.91 -4.65
CA GLU A 547 -33.15 -3.57 -3.43
C GLU A 547 -32.35 -2.27 -3.61
N TRP A 548 -31.71 -2.08 -4.77
CA TRP A 548 -30.96 -0.87 -5.09
C TRP A 548 -31.87 0.38 -5.14
N GLU A 549 -32.98 0.32 -5.87
CA GLU A 549 -33.93 1.43 -6.01
C GLU A 549 -34.62 1.79 -4.70
N LYS A 550 -35.01 0.79 -3.91
CA LYS A 550 -35.61 1.01 -2.59
C LYS A 550 -34.68 1.77 -1.64
N ALA A 551 -33.38 1.49 -1.69
CA ALA A 551 -32.39 2.22 -0.90
C ALA A 551 -32.25 3.69 -1.36
N MET A 552 -32.32 3.96 -2.67
CA MET A 552 -32.29 5.32 -3.23
C MET A 552 -33.49 6.17 -2.79
N ASP A 553 -34.67 5.58 -2.67
CA ASP A 553 -35.88 6.30 -2.29
C ASP A 553 -35.95 6.68 -0.81
N GLY A 554 -34.97 6.26 -0.01
CA GLY A 554 -34.91 6.55 1.43
C GLY A 554 -36.08 5.94 2.24
N LYS A 555 -36.83 5.03 1.65
CA LYS A 555 -37.92 4.31 2.29
C LYS A 555 -37.35 3.06 2.93
N LYS A 556 -36.88 3.18 4.17
CA LYS A 556 -36.65 2.05 5.06
C LYS A 556 -37.91 1.62 5.75
#